data_99c782f1b54303d0fb65e316276afa1a
#
_entry.id   99c782f1b54303d0fb65e316276afa1a
#
_cell.length_a   1.000
_cell.length_b   1.000
_cell.length_c   1.000
_cell.angle_alpha   90.00
_cell.angle_beta   90.00
_cell.angle_gamma   90.00
#
_symmetry.space_group_name_H-M   'P 1'
#
loop_
_entity.id
_entity.type
_entity.pdbx_description
1 polymer ?
#
loop_
_entity_poly.entity_id
_entity_poly.type
_entity_poly.pdbx_seq_one_letter_code
_entity_poly.pdbx_strand_id
1 'polypeptide(L)'
;MKKYIPLFLCILLLASCTGASEKRSRVLKVYNWADYIDEEVLAEFPAWYKEQTGEDIRIIYQVFDINEIMLTKIERGQEDFDLVCPSEYIIERMLKKDLLLPINRNFGKTPDYIPNISPYIQKELEKISQPGRHTNDYVVPYMWGTAGILYNKKFKTLEEVSSWGCLWDAANRGKILMKDSYRDAYGTAIIYAHARQLADSTITVEQLMNDNSPEAIVLAEQYLKDLKPNIAGWEADFGKEMMTKNKAWLNLTWSGDAVWAIDEAEAVGVDLDYVVPREGSNIWYDGWAIPKYARNVKAASYFINYLCQPDIALRNMDAIGYVSAVATPEIMEAKIDTTLEQFSDLSYFFGPGADSVQINPIQYPDRKVVERCAMIRDFGDRTELVLEMWSRVKGDNLNTGIVLLIFAVFGILFVWIVWKRISIYKQKKRHHRRRRRIRR
;
A
#
# COMPACT_ATOMS: atom_id res chain seq x y z
N MET A 1 -3.27 -31.45 -58.41
CA MET A 1 -2.78 -31.60 -57.04
C MET A 1 -2.43 -30.27 -56.33
N LYS A 2 -3.11 -29.14 -56.61
CA LYS A 2 -2.82 -27.81 -55.97
C LYS A 2 -3.97 -27.22 -55.18
N LYS A 3 -5.07 -27.96 -54.90
CA LYS A 3 -6.28 -27.42 -54.20
C LYS A 3 -6.46 -27.88 -52.73
N TYR A 4 -5.60 -28.75 -52.19
CA TYR A 4 -5.76 -29.30 -50.84
C TYR A 4 -4.74 -28.81 -49.82
N ILE A 5 -3.73 -28.04 -50.24
CA ILE A 5 -2.69 -27.52 -49.34
C ILE A 5 -3.23 -26.46 -48.34
N PRO A 6 -4.15 -25.52 -48.68
CA PRO A 6 -4.65 -24.56 -47.73
C PRO A 6 -5.56 -25.16 -46.62
N LEU A 7 -6.25 -26.26 -46.92
CA LEU A 7 -7.15 -26.91 -45.92
C LEU A 7 -6.33 -27.66 -44.86
N PHE A 8 -5.19 -28.24 -45.21
CA PHE A 8 -4.31 -28.94 -44.28
C PHE A 8 -3.56 -27.95 -43.34
N LEU A 9 -3.23 -26.76 -43.84
CA LEU A 9 -2.59 -25.69 -43.03
C LEU A 9 -3.58 -25.07 -42.04
N CYS A 10 -4.86 -24.94 -42.38
CA CYS A 10 -5.92 -24.49 -41.47
C CYS A 10 -6.21 -25.51 -40.35
N ILE A 11 -6.14 -26.82 -40.64
CA ILE A 11 -6.31 -27.87 -39.63
C ILE A 11 -5.13 -27.92 -38.65
N LEU A 12 -3.90 -27.68 -39.13
CA LEU A 12 -2.71 -27.58 -38.28
C LEU A 12 -2.69 -26.32 -37.40
N LEU A 13 -3.28 -25.20 -37.81
CA LEU A 13 -3.45 -23.99 -37.01
C LEU A 13 -4.57 -24.13 -35.96
N LEU A 14 -5.56 -24.99 -36.21
CA LEU A 14 -6.61 -25.27 -35.21
C LEU A 14 -6.16 -26.30 -34.13
N ALA A 15 -5.18 -27.14 -34.43
CA ALA A 15 -4.62 -28.10 -33.49
C ALA A 15 -3.60 -27.48 -32.50
N SER A 16 -3.10 -26.27 -32.76
CA SER A 16 -2.14 -25.59 -31.85
C SER A 16 -2.80 -24.74 -30.76
N CYS A 17 -4.14 -24.69 -30.67
CA CYS A 17 -4.87 -23.96 -29.63
C CYS A 17 -5.52 -24.84 -28.54
N THR A 18 -5.18 -26.14 -28.47
CA THR A 18 -5.56 -26.96 -27.33
C THR A 18 -4.47 -26.96 -26.27
N GLY A 19 -4.08 -25.78 -25.80
CA GLY A 19 -3.56 -25.63 -24.46
C GLY A 19 -4.69 -26.07 -23.54
N ALA A 20 -4.52 -27.21 -22.83
CA ALA A 20 -5.49 -27.66 -21.85
C ALA A 20 -5.80 -26.48 -20.91
N SER A 21 -7.02 -25.95 -20.97
CA SER A 21 -7.46 -24.91 -20.04
C SER A 21 -7.27 -25.47 -18.64
N GLU A 22 -6.25 -24.95 -17.93
CA GLU A 22 -5.96 -25.36 -16.56
C GLU A 22 -7.25 -25.18 -15.75
N LYS A 23 -7.62 -26.23 -15.01
CA LYS A 23 -8.83 -26.17 -14.18
C LYS A 23 -8.69 -25.03 -13.18
N ARG A 24 -9.60 -24.08 -13.15
CA ARG A 24 -9.55 -22.91 -12.25
C ARG A 24 -9.39 -23.31 -10.78
N SER A 25 -9.84 -24.50 -10.40
CA SER A 25 -9.64 -25.07 -9.07
C SER A 25 -8.17 -25.39 -8.72
N ARG A 26 -7.26 -25.41 -9.70
CA ARG A 26 -5.82 -25.61 -9.48
C ARG A 26 -5.03 -24.29 -9.54
N VAL A 27 -5.72 -23.17 -9.50
CA VAL A 27 -5.11 -21.84 -9.54
C VAL A 27 -5.55 -21.07 -8.32
N LEU A 28 -4.60 -20.48 -7.60
CA LEU A 28 -4.80 -19.49 -6.54
C LEU A 28 -4.42 -18.12 -7.08
N LYS A 29 -5.38 -17.21 -7.19
CA LYS A 29 -5.16 -15.83 -7.61
C LYS A 29 -5.03 -14.93 -6.40
N VAL A 30 -3.83 -14.38 -6.20
CA VAL A 30 -3.49 -13.49 -5.09
C VAL A 30 -3.32 -12.07 -5.61
N TYR A 31 -3.90 -11.10 -4.91
CA TYR A 31 -3.78 -9.68 -5.21
C TYR A 31 -3.31 -8.95 -3.97
N ASN A 32 -2.06 -8.49 -3.96
CA ASN A 32 -1.36 -7.94 -2.80
C ASN A 32 -0.70 -6.61 -3.16
N TRP A 33 -0.12 -5.95 -2.18
CA TRP A 33 0.78 -4.81 -2.38
C TRP A 33 2.05 -5.23 -3.12
N ALA A 34 2.68 -4.30 -3.83
CA ALA A 34 4.02 -4.51 -4.36
C ALA A 34 5.03 -4.69 -3.21
N ASP A 35 6.04 -5.52 -3.42
CA ASP A 35 7.15 -5.78 -2.48
C ASP A 35 6.69 -6.12 -1.04
N TYR A 36 5.62 -6.93 -0.92
CA TYR A 36 4.95 -7.18 0.36
C TYR A 36 4.81 -8.66 0.72
N ILE A 37 5.67 -9.48 0.17
CA ILE A 37 5.82 -10.91 0.50
C ILE A 37 7.20 -11.39 0.06
N ASP A 38 7.80 -12.31 0.79
CA ASP A 38 8.99 -13.04 0.38
C ASP A 38 8.66 -13.93 -0.84
N GLU A 39 9.38 -13.73 -1.94
CA GLU A 39 9.16 -14.49 -3.19
C GLU A 39 9.46 -15.99 -3.01
N GLU A 40 10.39 -16.37 -2.13
CA GLU A 40 10.69 -17.77 -1.84
C GLU A 40 9.54 -18.42 -1.06
N VAL A 41 8.98 -17.73 -0.05
CA VAL A 41 7.78 -18.18 0.68
C VAL A 41 6.61 -18.39 -0.28
N LEU A 42 6.43 -17.46 -1.22
CA LEU A 42 5.39 -17.58 -2.24
C LEU A 42 5.62 -18.79 -3.15
N ALA A 43 6.87 -19.03 -3.57
CA ALA A 43 7.24 -20.13 -4.46
C ALA A 43 7.13 -21.50 -3.81
N GLU A 44 7.33 -21.61 -2.50
CA GLU A 44 7.28 -22.85 -1.72
C GLU A 44 5.84 -23.31 -1.41
N PHE A 45 4.89 -22.39 -1.33
CA PHE A 45 3.51 -22.71 -0.97
C PHE A 45 2.88 -23.85 -1.81
N PRO A 46 3.04 -23.92 -3.15
CA PRO A 46 2.47 -25.01 -3.94
C PRO A 46 2.94 -26.40 -3.50
N ALA A 47 4.21 -26.55 -3.14
CA ALA A 47 4.75 -27.82 -2.65
C ALA A 47 4.19 -28.17 -1.28
N TRP A 48 4.17 -27.21 -0.37
CA TRP A 48 3.58 -27.36 0.96
C TRP A 48 2.08 -27.71 0.87
N TYR A 49 1.31 -26.99 0.04
CA TYR A 49 -0.12 -27.25 -0.17
C TYR A 49 -0.38 -28.68 -0.67
N LYS A 50 0.45 -29.15 -1.63
CA LYS A 50 0.36 -30.52 -2.14
C LYS A 50 0.66 -31.56 -1.07
N GLU A 51 1.64 -31.32 -0.22
CA GLU A 51 1.96 -32.20 0.92
C GLU A 51 0.78 -32.30 1.89
N GLN A 52 0.13 -31.16 2.22
CA GLN A 52 -0.97 -31.09 3.16
C GLN A 52 -2.29 -31.67 2.62
N THR A 53 -2.55 -31.51 1.31
CA THR A 53 -3.87 -31.78 0.73
C THR A 53 -3.88 -32.89 -0.33
N GLY A 54 -2.73 -33.25 -0.88
CA GLY A 54 -2.58 -34.11 -2.06
C GLY A 54 -2.96 -33.44 -3.38
N GLU A 55 -3.31 -32.14 -3.38
CA GLU A 55 -3.76 -31.39 -4.55
C GLU A 55 -2.66 -30.49 -5.10
N ASP A 56 -2.56 -30.42 -6.45
CA ASP A 56 -1.67 -29.46 -7.09
C ASP A 56 -2.33 -28.08 -7.16
N ILE A 57 -1.53 -27.03 -6.88
CA ILE A 57 -1.95 -25.65 -7.01
C ILE A 57 -0.86 -24.82 -7.71
N ARG A 58 -1.26 -23.82 -8.50
CA ARG A 58 -0.37 -22.80 -9.06
C ARG A 58 -0.84 -21.42 -8.62
N ILE A 59 0.09 -20.56 -8.24
CA ILE A 59 -0.22 -19.18 -7.86
C ILE A 59 -0.16 -18.28 -9.10
N ILE A 60 -1.14 -17.40 -9.21
CA ILE A 60 -1.08 -16.18 -10.04
C ILE A 60 -1.05 -15.01 -9.07
N TYR A 61 0.09 -14.36 -8.97
CA TYR A 61 0.31 -13.23 -8.09
C TYR A 61 0.24 -11.94 -8.88
N GLN A 62 -0.58 -10.99 -8.42
CA GLN A 62 -0.73 -9.66 -8.99
C GLN A 62 -0.57 -8.62 -7.88
N VAL A 63 -0.14 -7.42 -8.23
CA VAL A 63 0.10 -6.34 -7.28
C VAL A 63 -0.78 -5.12 -7.53
N PHE A 64 -0.98 -4.34 -6.46
CA PHE A 64 -1.60 -3.03 -6.49
C PHE A 64 -0.81 -2.05 -5.61
N ASP A 65 -0.95 -0.76 -5.89
CA ASP A 65 -0.29 0.31 -5.14
C ASP A 65 -1.31 1.19 -4.38
N ILE A 66 -2.60 1.05 -4.69
CA ILE A 66 -3.66 1.89 -4.13
C ILE A 66 -4.86 1.01 -3.76
N ASN A 67 -5.26 1.05 -2.50
CA ASN A 67 -6.40 0.32 -1.94
C ASN A 67 -7.70 0.54 -2.72
N GLU A 68 -8.01 1.77 -3.12
CA GLU A 68 -9.25 2.12 -3.82
C GLU A 68 -9.33 1.54 -5.24
N ILE A 69 -8.17 1.40 -5.90
CA ILE A 69 -8.08 0.75 -7.21
C ILE A 69 -8.34 -0.74 -7.07
N MET A 70 -7.73 -1.38 -6.06
CA MET A 70 -7.97 -2.78 -5.72
C MET A 70 -9.46 -3.01 -5.43
N LEU A 71 -10.05 -2.21 -4.52
CA LEU A 71 -11.46 -2.31 -4.14
C LEU A 71 -12.39 -2.17 -5.36
N THR A 72 -12.12 -1.21 -6.25
CA THR A 72 -12.92 -1.01 -7.48
C THR A 72 -12.94 -2.26 -8.36
N LYS A 73 -11.81 -2.96 -8.49
CA LYS A 73 -11.76 -4.23 -9.25
C LYS A 73 -12.60 -5.33 -8.59
N ILE A 74 -12.54 -5.43 -7.26
CA ILE A 74 -13.35 -6.39 -6.50
C ILE A 74 -14.84 -6.07 -6.61
N GLU A 75 -15.24 -4.80 -6.44
CA GLU A 75 -16.65 -4.37 -6.52
C GLU A 75 -17.27 -4.62 -7.90
N ARG A 76 -16.51 -4.41 -8.96
CA ARG A 76 -16.96 -4.66 -10.33
C ARG A 76 -17.08 -6.14 -10.67
N GLY A 77 -16.52 -7.04 -9.85
CA GLY A 77 -16.52 -8.48 -10.09
C GLY A 77 -15.87 -8.88 -11.42
N GLN A 78 -15.00 -8.04 -11.98
CA GLN A 78 -14.38 -8.26 -13.28
C GLN A 78 -13.24 -9.29 -13.22
N GLU A 79 -12.66 -9.49 -12.02
CA GLU A 79 -11.61 -10.46 -11.79
C GLU A 79 -11.96 -11.36 -10.61
N ASP A 80 -11.68 -12.64 -10.76
CA ASP A 80 -11.98 -13.68 -9.78
C ASP A 80 -10.76 -13.94 -8.88
N PHE A 81 -10.29 -12.90 -8.16
CA PHE A 81 -9.26 -13.08 -7.14
C PHE A 81 -9.75 -14.00 -6.02
N ASP A 82 -8.84 -14.84 -5.52
CA ASP A 82 -9.12 -15.72 -4.38
C ASP A 82 -8.68 -15.09 -3.06
N LEU A 83 -7.66 -14.25 -3.10
CA LEU A 83 -7.10 -13.55 -1.96
C LEU A 83 -6.79 -12.09 -2.30
N VAL A 84 -7.04 -11.21 -1.34
CA VAL A 84 -6.62 -9.81 -1.34
C VAL A 84 -6.09 -9.44 0.04
N CYS A 85 -5.16 -8.48 0.11
CA CYS A 85 -4.58 -7.99 1.36
C CYS A 85 -4.79 -6.47 1.52
N PRO A 86 -6.01 -6.01 1.80
CA PRO A 86 -6.30 -4.60 2.03
C PRO A 86 -5.93 -4.12 3.43
N SER A 87 -5.85 -2.79 3.59
CA SER A 87 -5.78 -2.15 4.90
C SER A 87 -7.14 -2.11 5.59
N GLU A 88 -7.15 -1.91 6.91
CA GLU A 88 -8.30 -1.99 7.81
C GLU A 88 -9.52 -1.19 7.38
N TYR A 89 -9.37 0.03 6.88
CA TYR A 89 -10.51 0.86 6.47
C TYR A 89 -11.20 0.35 5.18
N ILE A 90 -10.44 -0.33 4.33
CA ILE A 90 -11.00 -1.03 3.15
C ILE A 90 -11.65 -2.34 3.58
N ILE A 91 -11.05 -3.06 4.53
CA ILE A 91 -11.68 -4.24 5.15
C ILE A 91 -13.05 -3.86 5.72
N GLU A 92 -13.12 -2.76 6.49
CA GLU A 92 -14.37 -2.24 7.04
C GLU A 92 -15.41 -1.99 5.93
N ARG A 93 -15.02 -1.36 4.84
CA ARG A 93 -15.88 -1.11 3.67
C ARG A 93 -16.32 -2.40 2.99
N MET A 94 -15.41 -3.36 2.81
CA MET A 94 -15.74 -4.65 2.20
C MET A 94 -16.72 -5.46 3.05
N LEU A 95 -16.58 -5.41 4.38
CA LEU A 95 -17.55 -6.02 5.31
C LEU A 95 -18.93 -5.35 5.21
N LYS A 96 -18.98 -4.01 5.21
CA LYS A 96 -20.24 -3.25 5.04
C LYS A 96 -20.97 -3.58 3.74
N LYS A 97 -20.21 -3.80 2.65
CA LYS A 97 -20.75 -4.08 1.31
C LYS A 97 -20.95 -5.57 1.00
N ASP A 98 -20.76 -6.46 1.97
CA ASP A 98 -20.89 -7.91 1.77
C ASP A 98 -20.00 -8.44 0.63
N LEU A 99 -18.74 -8.02 0.61
CA LEU A 99 -17.78 -8.37 -0.45
C LEU A 99 -16.79 -9.47 -0.05
N LEU A 100 -16.94 -10.05 1.15
CA LEU A 100 -16.04 -11.06 1.68
C LEU A 100 -16.75 -12.40 1.93
N LEU A 101 -15.99 -13.49 1.82
CA LEU A 101 -16.38 -14.83 2.25
C LEU A 101 -15.67 -15.14 3.58
N PRO A 102 -16.31 -15.93 4.47
CA PRO A 102 -15.67 -16.41 5.68
C PRO A 102 -14.46 -17.29 5.35
N ILE A 103 -13.43 -17.22 6.19
CA ILE A 103 -12.25 -18.06 6.10
C ILE A 103 -12.63 -19.47 6.54
N ASN A 104 -12.30 -20.47 5.73
CA ASN A 104 -12.53 -21.86 6.07
C ASN A 104 -11.37 -22.39 6.93
N ARG A 105 -11.61 -22.60 8.22
CA ARG A 105 -10.63 -23.10 9.19
C ARG A 105 -10.59 -24.63 9.27
N ASN A 106 -11.24 -25.35 8.37
CA ASN A 106 -11.10 -26.80 8.30
C ASN A 106 -9.87 -27.17 7.45
N PHE A 107 -8.75 -27.33 8.10
CA PHE A 107 -7.46 -27.69 7.47
C PHE A 107 -7.17 -29.20 7.49
N GLY A 108 -8.15 -30.03 7.81
CA GLY A 108 -8.00 -31.50 7.85
C GLY A 108 -6.99 -31.95 8.90
N LYS A 109 -5.84 -32.46 8.45
CA LYS A 109 -4.75 -32.90 9.35
C LYS A 109 -3.70 -31.80 9.59
N THR A 110 -3.71 -30.74 8.82
CA THR A 110 -2.80 -29.61 8.97
C THR A 110 -3.17 -28.84 10.24
N PRO A 111 -2.22 -28.46 11.10
CA PRO A 111 -2.50 -27.59 12.24
C PRO A 111 -3.13 -26.27 11.81
N ASP A 112 -4.01 -25.73 12.65
CA ASP A 112 -4.50 -24.36 12.50
C ASP A 112 -3.50 -23.40 13.15
N TYR A 113 -2.77 -22.64 12.33
CA TYR A 113 -1.77 -21.66 12.76
C TYR A 113 -2.36 -20.24 12.95
N ILE A 114 -3.61 -20.00 12.56
CA ILE A 114 -4.27 -18.68 12.72
C ILE A 114 -4.29 -18.22 14.20
N PRO A 115 -4.39 -19.10 15.21
CA PRO A 115 -4.27 -18.70 16.63
C PRO A 115 -2.93 -18.09 17.02
N ASN A 116 -1.90 -18.18 16.17
CA ASN A 116 -0.61 -17.51 16.39
C ASN A 116 -0.68 -15.99 16.23
N ILE A 117 -1.77 -15.46 15.66
CA ILE A 117 -1.99 -14.01 15.51
C ILE A 117 -2.17 -13.37 16.89
N SER A 118 -1.53 -12.20 17.07
CA SER A 118 -1.63 -11.42 18.29
C SER A 118 -3.08 -11.15 18.69
N PRO A 119 -3.47 -11.51 19.92
CA PRO A 119 -4.81 -11.19 20.44
C PRO A 119 -5.10 -9.66 20.45
N TYR A 120 -4.06 -8.86 20.59
CA TYR A 120 -4.17 -7.41 20.50
C TYR A 120 -4.65 -6.98 19.12
N ILE A 121 -4.00 -7.44 18.05
CA ILE A 121 -4.39 -7.06 16.67
C ILE A 121 -5.78 -7.61 16.33
N GLN A 122 -6.09 -8.84 16.73
CA GLN A 122 -7.44 -9.39 16.56
C GLN A 122 -8.51 -8.50 17.23
N LYS A 123 -8.24 -8.03 18.45
CA LYS A 123 -9.12 -7.11 19.18
C LYS A 123 -9.26 -5.75 18.49
N GLU A 124 -8.16 -5.21 17.96
CA GLU A 124 -8.21 -3.95 17.21
C GLU A 124 -9.07 -4.09 15.93
N LEU A 125 -8.89 -5.16 15.17
CA LEU A 125 -9.72 -5.40 13.98
C LEU A 125 -11.19 -5.72 14.29
N GLU A 126 -11.51 -6.25 15.48
CA GLU A 126 -12.92 -6.41 15.87
C GLU A 126 -13.67 -5.07 15.99
N LYS A 127 -12.97 -3.95 16.20
CA LYS A 127 -13.58 -2.62 16.22
C LYS A 127 -14.23 -2.21 14.90
N ILE A 128 -13.86 -2.85 13.77
CA ILE A 128 -14.44 -2.59 12.43
C ILE A 128 -15.49 -3.63 12.04
N SER A 129 -15.85 -4.55 12.93
CA SER A 129 -16.91 -5.55 12.71
C SER A 129 -18.25 -4.90 12.41
N GLN A 130 -19.07 -5.59 11.63
CA GLN A 130 -20.41 -5.16 11.26
C GLN A 130 -21.45 -6.04 11.96
N PRO A 131 -22.70 -5.59 12.13
CA PRO A 131 -23.74 -6.41 12.73
C PRO A 131 -23.85 -7.80 12.07
N GLY A 132 -23.60 -8.86 12.85
CA GLY A 132 -23.60 -10.25 12.38
C GLY A 132 -22.39 -10.68 11.55
N ARG A 133 -21.34 -9.86 11.48
CA ARG A 133 -20.10 -10.14 10.77
C ARG A 133 -18.89 -9.72 11.62
N HIS A 134 -18.32 -10.67 12.34
CA HIS A 134 -17.09 -10.45 13.10
C HIS A 134 -15.89 -10.42 12.15
N THR A 135 -15.06 -9.39 12.25
CA THR A 135 -13.94 -9.23 11.32
C THR A 135 -13.03 -10.45 11.29
N ASN A 136 -12.75 -11.06 12.44
CA ASN A 136 -11.88 -12.24 12.55
C ASN A 136 -12.44 -13.53 11.90
N ASP A 137 -13.71 -13.56 11.50
CA ASP A 137 -14.28 -14.65 10.70
C ASP A 137 -13.94 -14.51 9.20
N TYR A 138 -13.63 -13.29 8.74
CA TYR A 138 -13.45 -12.95 7.33
C TYR A 138 -12.03 -12.54 6.97
N VAL A 139 -11.23 -12.13 7.95
CA VAL A 139 -9.90 -11.55 7.76
C VAL A 139 -8.93 -12.13 8.77
N VAL A 140 -7.73 -12.46 8.31
CA VAL A 140 -6.60 -12.75 9.18
C VAL A 140 -5.57 -11.64 9.03
N PRO A 141 -5.21 -10.94 10.12
CA PRO A 141 -4.14 -9.94 10.11
C PRO A 141 -2.84 -10.50 9.51
N TYR A 142 -2.15 -9.70 8.72
CA TYR A 142 -0.91 -10.09 8.06
C TYR A 142 0.28 -9.29 8.58
N MET A 143 0.32 -8.00 8.25
CA MET A 143 1.35 -7.06 8.69
C MET A 143 0.71 -5.86 9.36
N TRP A 144 1.48 -5.17 10.20
CA TRP A 144 1.03 -3.96 10.88
C TRP A 144 2.20 -3.01 11.11
N GLY A 145 1.89 -1.78 11.44
CA GLY A 145 2.90 -0.77 11.75
C GLY A 145 2.30 0.60 12.00
N THR A 146 3.18 1.58 12.06
CA THR A 146 2.83 2.98 12.30
C THR A 146 3.23 3.85 11.11
N ALA A 147 2.55 4.98 10.94
CA ALA A 147 3.07 6.08 10.13
C ALA A 147 3.90 7.02 11.03
N GLY A 148 4.97 7.56 10.49
CA GLY A 148 5.87 8.44 11.23
C GLY A 148 6.82 9.21 10.32
N ILE A 149 7.85 9.74 10.90
CA ILE A 149 8.87 10.53 10.22
C ILE A 149 10.19 9.76 10.18
N LEU A 150 10.59 9.31 8.99
CA LEU A 150 11.95 8.89 8.70
C LEU A 150 12.79 10.14 8.48
N TYR A 151 13.88 10.32 9.22
CA TYR A 151 14.70 11.51 9.13
C TYR A 151 16.20 11.20 9.00
N ASN A 152 16.91 12.09 8.34
CA ASN A 152 18.34 11.98 8.15
C ASN A 152 19.05 12.73 9.26
N LYS A 153 19.77 12.00 10.14
CA LYS A 153 20.45 12.51 11.33
C LYS A 153 21.56 13.50 11.00
N LYS A 154 22.04 13.53 9.75
CA LYS A 154 22.96 14.56 9.27
C LYS A 154 22.33 15.96 9.26
N PHE A 155 21.03 16.06 9.07
CA PHE A 155 20.33 17.34 8.88
C PHE A 155 19.34 17.65 10.00
N LYS A 156 18.90 16.65 10.75
CA LYS A 156 17.87 16.78 11.79
C LYS A 156 18.21 15.95 13.01
N THR A 157 17.89 16.49 14.18
CA THR A 157 17.94 15.79 15.46
C THR A 157 16.57 15.19 15.81
N LEU A 158 16.53 14.21 16.71
CA LEU A 158 15.30 13.64 17.23
C LEU A 158 14.36 14.69 17.85
N GLU A 159 14.92 15.68 18.57
CA GLU A 159 14.14 16.77 19.18
C GLU A 159 13.40 17.59 18.12
N GLU A 160 14.07 17.96 17.03
CA GLU A 160 13.49 18.73 15.91
C GLU A 160 12.34 18.00 15.21
N VAL A 161 12.37 16.64 15.16
CA VAL A 161 11.37 15.82 14.46
C VAL A 161 10.36 15.14 15.38
N SER A 162 10.42 15.40 16.68
CA SER A 162 9.54 14.79 17.69
C SER A 162 8.07 15.24 17.60
N SER A 163 7.76 16.20 16.73
CA SER A 163 6.42 16.75 16.48
C SER A 163 6.15 16.78 14.97
N TRP A 164 4.92 16.53 14.57
CA TRP A 164 4.47 16.73 13.18
C TRP A 164 4.73 18.16 12.69
N GLY A 165 4.82 19.14 13.57
CA GLY A 165 5.13 20.54 13.25
C GLY A 165 6.39 20.74 12.44
N CYS A 166 7.37 19.84 12.53
CA CYS A 166 8.58 19.91 11.72
C CYS A 166 8.29 19.87 10.21
N LEU A 167 7.20 19.24 9.77
CA LEU A 167 6.82 19.21 8.37
C LEU A 167 6.43 20.60 7.85
N TRP A 168 5.85 21.45 8.72
CA TRP A 168 5.43 22.83 8.37
C TRP A 168 6.54 23.88 8.58
N ASP A 169 7.70 23.47 9.12
CA ASP A 169 8.82 24.40 9.27
C ASP A 169 9.37 24.81 7.90
N ALA A 170 9.40 26.10 7.64
CA ALA A 170 9.91 26.68 6.39
C ALA A 170 11.40 26.36 6.13
N ALA A 171 12.19 26.03 7.19
CA ALA A 171 13.57 25.58 7.05
C ALA A 171 13.69 24.26 6.27
N ASN A 172 12.62 23.47 6.20
CA ASN A 172 12.55 22.20 5.47
C ASN A 172 12.00 22.33 4.04
N ARG A 173 11.93 23.56 3.50
CA ARG A 173 11.36 23.82 2.18
C ARG A 173 12.03 23.00 1.08
N GLY A 174 11.23 22.18 0.36
CA GLY A 174 11.69 21.32 -0.72
C GLY A 174 12.60 20.18 -0.26
N LYS A 175 12.52 19.78 1.02
CA LYS A 175 13.34 18.72 1.63
C LYS A 175 12.54 17.57 2.21
N ILE A 176 11.21 17.63 2.09
CA ILE A 176 10.30 16.65 2.66
C ILE A 176 9.75 15.75 1.55
N LEU A 177 9.78 14.46 1.76
CA LEU A 177 8.99 13.49 1.04
C LEU A 177 7.76 13.10 1.87
N MET A 178 6.70 12.74 1.20
CA MET A 178 5.46 12.34 1.86
C MET A 178 4.77 11.25 1.07
N LYS A 179 4.30 10.21 1.75
CA LYS A 179 3.52 9.14 1.12
C LYS A 179 2.35 9.70 0.32
N ASP A 180 2.17 9.20 -0.90
CA ASP A 180 1.01 9.51 -1.75
C ASP A 180 -0.24 8.76 -1.25
N SER A 181 -0.50 8.90 0.04
CA SER A 181 -1.65 8.35 0.74
C SER A 181 -2.52 9.49 1.24
N TYR A 182 -3.70 9.65 0.65
CA TYR A 182 -4.62 10.72 1.03
C TYR A 182 -5.10 10.59 2.49
N ARG A 183 -5.18 9.36 3.03
CA ARG A 183 -5.62 9.13 4.40
C ARG A 183 -4.54 9.47 5.41
N ASP A 184 -3.28 9.08 5.17
CA ASP A 184 -2.16 9.45 6.03
C ASP A 184 -1.90 10.96 5.99
N ALA A 185 -1.96 11.57 4.78
CA ALA A 185 -1.83 13.00 4.63
C ALA A 185 -2.93 13.78 5.38
N TYR A 186 -4.19 13.35 5.22
CA TYR A 186 -5.34 13.90 5.94
C TYR A 186 -5.15 13.79 7.46
N GLY A 187 -4.88 12.57 7.95
CA GLY A 187 -4.70 12.30 9.36
C GLY A 187 -3.60 13.14 9.98
N THR A 188 -2.43 13.22 9.33
CA THR A 188 -1.31 14.03 9.79
C THR A 188 -1.65 15.52 9.88
N ALA A 189 -2.35 16.06 8.87
CA ALA A 189 -2.75 17.47 8.85
C ALA A 189 -3.73 17.80 9.98
N ILE A 190 -4.75 16.96 10.21
CA ILE A 190 -5.74 17.16 11.26
C ILE A 190 -5.13 16.99 12.67
N ILE A 191 -4.26 16.00 12.87
CA ILE A 191 -3.55 15.81 14.13
C ILE A 191 -2.72 17.05 14.45
N TYR A 192 -1.96 17.56 13.50
CA TYR A 192 -1.12 18.74 13.72
C TYR A 192 -1.96 20.01 13.94
N ALA A 193 -3.04 20.19 13.18
CA ALA A 193 -3.96 21.33 13.38
C ALA A 193 -4.54 21.39 14.80
N HIS A 194 -4.64 20.25 15.48
CA HIS A 194 -5.20 20.12 16.84
C HIS A 194 -4.16 19.72 17.89
N ALA A 195 -2.86 19.89 17.58
CA ALA A 195 -1.76 19.47 18.47
C ALA A 195 -1.89 20.01 19.91
N ARG A 196 -2.44 21.24 20.09
CA ARG A 196 -2.68 21.83 21.41
C ARG A 196 -3.79 21.09 22.16
N GLN A 197 -4.92 20.80 21.50
CA GLN A 197 -6.04 20.08 22.13
C GLN A 197 -5.66 18.64 22.49
N LEU A 198 -4.79 18.00 21.70
CA LEU A 198 -4.22 16.70 22.03
C LEU A 198 -3.32 16.78 23.27
N ALA A 199 -2.45 17.80 23.35
CA ALA A 199 -1.59 18.02 24.52
C ALA A 199 -2.42 18.28 25.81
N ASP A 200 -3.53 18.99 25.69
CA ASP A 200 -4.46 19.27 26.78
C ASP A 200 -5.44 18.08 27.05
N SER A 201 -5.31 16.96 26.31
CA SER A 201 -6.16 15.76 26.38
C SER A 201 -7.67 16.05 26.23
N THR A 202 -8.03 17.11 25.51
CA THR A 202 -9.43 17.50 25.26
C THR A 202 -10.04 16.79 24.05
N ILE A 203 -9.19 16.16 23.22
CA ILE A 203 -9.57 15.36 22.06
C ILE A 203 -8.59 14.19 21.89
N THR A 204 -9.00 13.14 21.20
CA THR A 204 -8.15 11.98 20.93
C THR A 204 -7.73 11.92 19.45
N VAL A 205 -6.62 11.22 19.16
CA VAL A 205 -6.16 10.95 17.78
C VAL A 205 -7.23 10.18 17.01
N GLU A 206 -7.91 9.22 17.64
CA GLU A 206 -8.98 8.45 17.00
C GLU A 206 -10.14 9.34 16.53
N GLN A 207 -10.56 10.31 17.37
CA GLN A 207 -11.60 11.26 16.99
C GLN A 207 -11.18 12.12 15.81
N LEU A 208 -9.94 12.64 15.83
CA LEU A 208 -9.42 13.53 14.80
C LEU A 208 -9.25 12.82 13.44
N MET A 209 -8.54 11.69 13.42
CA MET A 209 -8.24 10.97 12.17
C MET A 209 -9.50 10.46 11.47
N ASN A 210 -10.57 10.26 12.22
CA ASN A 210 -11.82 9.69 11.72
C ASN A 210 -12.96 10.73 11.64
N ASP A 211 -12.67 12.01 11.97
CA ASP A 211 -13.56 13.11 11.66
C ASP A 211 -13.57 13.36 10.14
N ASN A 212 -14.70 13.17 9.51
CA ASN A 212 -14.93 13.41 8.10
C ASN A 212 -15.96 14.52 7.85
N SER A 213 -16.12 15.42 8.83
CA SER A 213 -16.98 16.59 8.69
C SER A 213 -16.47 17.51 7.58
N PRO A 214 -17.35 18.27 6.90
CA PRO A 214 -16.94 19.25 5.91
C PRO A 214 -15.91 20.25 6.47
N GLU A 215 -16.05 20.64 7.73
CA GLU A 215 -15.16 21.56 8.44
C GLU A 215 -13.76 20.95 8.60
N ALA A 216 -13.67 19.70 9.02
CA ALA A 216 -12.39 18.98 9.14
C ALA A 216 -11.71 18.80 7.78
N ILE A 217 -12.47 18.48 6.71
CA ILE A 217 -11.92 18.34 5.36
C ILE A 217 -11.35 19.68 4.86
N VAL A 218 -12.05 20.80 5.08
CA VAL A 218 -11.57 22.14 4.71
C VAL A 218 -10.31 22.51 5.50
N LEU A 219 -10.28 22.23 6.79
CA LEU A 219 -9.12 22.48 7.63
C LEU A 219 -7.90 21.68 7.19
N ALA A 220 -8.08 20.38 6.92
CA ALA A 220 -7.01 19.52 6.40
C ALA A 220 -6.47 20.03 5.06
N GLU A 221 -7.37 20.43 4.14
CA GLU A 221 -6.97 21.00 2.85
C GLU A 221 -6.09 22.25 3.01
N GLN A 222 -6.45 23.13 3.92
CA GLN A 222 -5.67 24.34 4.19
C GLN A 222 -4.27 23.98 4.70
N TYR A 223 -4.18 23.13 5.74
CA TYR A 223 -2.89 22.71 6.31
C TYR A 223 -2.01 22.00 5.27
N LEU A 224 -2.59 21.13 4.43
CA LEU A 224 -1.85 20.45 3.38
C LEU A 224 -1.36 21.40 2.26
N LYS A 225 -2.14 22.43 1.94
CA LYS A 225 -1.71 23.49 1.01
C LYS A 225 -0.58 24.32 1.59
N ASP A 226 -0.63 24.63 2.89
CA ASP A 226 0.43 25.35 3.59
C ASP A 226 1.71 24.51 3.70
N LEU A 227 1.59 23.18 3.82
CA LEU A 227 2.71 22.24 3.83
C LEU A 227 3.38 22.10 2.44
N LYS A 228 2.62 22.21 1.37
CA LYS A 228 3.05 21.91 0.01
C LYS A 228 4.38 22.54 -0.44
N PRO A 229 4.73 23.80 -0.10
CA PRO A 229 6.04 24.38 -0.44
C PRO A 229 7.23 23.62 0.15
N ASN A 230 7.04 22.85 1.21
CA ASN A 230 8.08 22.07 1.86
C ASN A 230 8.25 20.68 1.21
N ILE A 231 7.25 20.22 0.46
CA ILE A 231 7.22 18.90 -0.18
C ILE A 231 8.10 18.91 -1.44
N ALA A 232 9.11 18.03 -1.47
CA ALA A 232 9.93 17.73 -2.63
C ALA A 232 9.24 16.71 -3.57
N GLY A 233 8.42 15.82 -3.04
CA GLY A 233 7.68 14.82 -3.81
C GLY A 233 6.64 14.06 -2.98
N TRP A 234 5.54 13.74 -3.64
CA TRP A 234 4.57 12.74 -3.17
C TRP A 234 5.05 11.40 -3.67
N GLU A 235 5.30 10.46 -2.76
CA GLU A 235 5.97 9.21 -3.09
C GLU A 235 5.14 7.98 -2.72
N ALA A 236 5.13 6.99 -3.60
CA ALA A 236 4.56 5.68 -3.29
C ALA A 236 5.65 4.72 -2.78
N ASP A 237 6.82 4.72 -3.43
CA ASP A 237 7.93 3.80 -3.12
C ASP A 237 9.32 4.43 -3.24
N PHE A 238 9.53 5.42 -4.12
CA PHE A 238 10.85 5.99 -4.37
C PHE A 238 11.45 6.77 -3.18
N GLY A 239 10.67 7.02 -2.14
CA GLY A 239 11.11 7.75 -0.94
C GLY A 239 12.25 7.05 -0.23
N LYS A 240 12.23 5.73 -0.15
CA LYS A 240 13.29 4.89 0.42
C LYS A 240 14.66 5.23 -0.22
N GLU A 241 14.72 5.16 -1.54
CA GLU A 241 15.93 5.43 -2.31
C GLU A 241 16.40 6.90 -2.19
N MET A 242 15.49 7.85 -2.15
CA MET A 242 15.81 9.27 -1.99
C MET A 242 16.44 9.57 -0.63
N MET A 243 15.98 8.92 0.43
CA MET A 243 16.52 9.06 1.78
C MET A 243 17.93 8.47 1.85
N THR A 244 18.16 7.25 1.34
CA THR A 244 19.48 6.58 1.32
C THR A 244 20.52 7.37 0.51
N LYS A 245 20.09 8.19 -0.44
CA LYS A 245 20.95 9.05 -1.27
C LYS A 245 21.12 10.49 -0.73
N ASN A 246 20.68 10.80 0.48
CA ASN A 246 20.71 12.15 1.07
C ASN A 246 19.97 13.22 0.21
N LYS A 247 18.94 12.83 -0.57
CA LYS A 247 18.20 13.76 -1.43
C LYS A 247 17.04 14.44 -0.71
N ALA A 248 16.54 13.85 0.36
CA ALA A 248 15.58 14.43 1.26
C ALA A 248 16.09 14.41 2.70
N TRP A 249 15.49 15.21 3.58
CA TRP A 249 15.83 15.31 4.99
C TRP A 249 14.82 14.58 5.86
N LEU A 250 13.56 14.62 5.45
CA LEU A 250 12.40 14.05 6.13
C LEU A 250 11.55 13.28 5.11
N ASN A 251 10.96 12.17 5.57
CA ASN A 251 9.94 11.45 4.83
C ASN A 251 8.82 11.01 5.79
N LEU A 252 7.60 11.48 5.55
CA LEU A 252 6.42 10.86 6.16
C LEU A 252 6.23 9.50 5.49
N THR A 253 6.47 8.42 6.23
CA THR A 253 6.46 7.06 5.70
C THR A 253 5.94 6.04 6.72
N TRP A 254 5.76 4.80 6.28
CA TRP A 254 5.39 3.69 7.13
C TRP A 254 6.62 3.05 7.77
N SER A 255 6.43 2.47 8.97
CA SER A 255 7.53 1.92 9.77
C SER A 255 8.32 0.82 9.08
N GLY A 256 7.69 -0.04 8.26
CA GLY A 256 8.39 -1.06 7.51
C GLY A 256 9.30 -0.50 6.42
N ASP A 257 8.83 0.48 5.65
CA ASP A 257 9.66 1.21 4.68
C ASP A 257 10.82 1.95 5.37
N ALA A 258 10.58 2.46 6.58
CA ALA A 258 11.63 3.14 7.36
C ALA A 258 12.74 2.15 7.77
N VAL A 259 12.39 0.96 8.28
CA VAL A 259 13.37 -0.08 8.65
C VAL A 259 14.20 -0.47 7.44
N TRP A 260 13.56 -0.81 6.33
CA TRP A 260 14.26 -1.14 5.09
C TRP A 260 15.20 -0.02 4.64
N ALA A 261 14.76 1.24 4.69
CA ALA A 261 15.57 2.38 4.29
C ALA A 261 16.75 2.64 5.25
N ILE A 262 16.59 2.37 6.54
CA ILE A 262 17.64 2.50 7.54
C ILE A 262 18.74 1.46 7.27
N ASP A 263 18.36 0.19 7.08
CA ASP A 263 19.29 -0.91 6.80
C ASP A 263 20.10 -0.66 5.51
N GLU A 264 19.43 -0.27 4.43
CA GLU A 264 20.11 0.09 3.16
C GLU A 264 20.99 1.34 3.28
N ALA A 265 20.58 2.32 4.09
CA ALA A 265 21.32 3.55 4.29
C ALA A 265 22.62 3.31 5.08
N GLU A 266 22.59 2.41 6.07
CA GLU A 266 23.77 2.03 6.85
C GLU A 266 24.87 1.46 5.94
N ALA A 267 24.51 0.62 4.97
CA ALA A 267 25.44 0.02 4.02
C ALA A 267 26.18 1.06 3.15
N VAL A 268 25.63 2.26 2.98
CA VAL A 268 26.22 3.37 2.20
C VAL A 268 26.68 4.54 3.07
N GLY A 269 26.70 4.37 4.39
CA GLY A 269 27.19 5.37 5.34
C GLY A 269 26.25 6.57 5.54
N VAL A 270 24.95 6.39 5.35
CA VAL A 270 23.92 7.39 5.65
C VAL A 270 23.20 6.99 6.93
N ASP A 271 23.16 7.90 7.91
CA ASP A 271 22.57 7.66 9.23
C ASP A 271 21.11 8.18 9.22
N LEU A 272 20.16 7.26 9.14
CA LEU A 272 18.73 7.52 9.21
C LEU A 272 18.16 7.02 10.54
N ASP A 273 17.04 7.59 10.94
CA ASP A 273 16.26 7.10 12.07
C ASP A 273 14.79 7.47 11.89
N TYR A 274 13.91 6.86 12.69
CA TYR A 274 12.46 7.00 12.56
C TYR A 274 11.82 7.35 13.89
N VAL A 275 10.77 8.18 13.86
CA VAL A 275 10.01 8.56 15.04
C VAL A 275 8.52 8.66 14.74
N VAL A 276 7.69 8.14 15.66
CA VAL A 276 6.26 8.46 15.73
C VAL A 276 6.13 9.74 16.56
N PRO A 277 5.65 10.86 15.98
CA PRO A 277 5.55 12.13 16.70
C PRO A 277 4.68 12.06 17.96
N ARG A 278 4.97 12.97 18.90
CA ARG A 278 4.34 12.99 20.23
C ARG A 278 2.82 13.21 20.20
N GLU A 279 2.31 13.86 19.17
CA GLU A 279 0.88 14.10 18.97
C GLU A 279 0.12 12.81 18.65
N GLY A 280 0.82 11.72 18.34
CA GLY A 280 0.26 10.47 17.88
C GLY A 280 0.18 10.37 16.36
N SER A 281 -0.26 9.23 15.85
CA SER A 281 -0.23 8.90 14.43
C SER A 281 -1.24 7.83 14.05
N ASN A 282 -1.23 7.46 12.77
CA ASN A 282 -1.87 6.27 12.27
C ASN A 282 -1.11 5.01 12.75
N ILE A 283 -1.87 4.03 13.25
CA ILE A 283 -1.45 2.64 13.38
C ILE A 283 -2.35 1.83 12.44
N TRP A 284 -1.74 1.12 11.51
CA TRP A 284 -2.46 0.43 10.44
C TRP A 284 -2.28 -1.09 10.55
N TYR A 285 -3.27 -1.81 10.01
CA TYR A 285 -3.34 -3.26 10.00
C TYR A 285 -3.80 -3.75 8.63
N ASP A 286 -2.93 -4.45 7.91
CA ASP A 286 -3.30 -5.13 6.69
C ASP A 286 -3.70 -6.56 6.98
N GLY A 287 -4.64 -7.09 6.22
CA GLY A 287 -5.14 -8.43 6.47
C GLY A 287 -5.55 -9.18 5.22
N TRP A 288 -5.30 -10.48 5.22
CA TRP A 288 -5.74 -11.38 4.17
C TRP A 288 -7.24 -11.62 4.25
N ALA A 289 -7.92 -11.38 3.15
CA ALA A 289 -9.35 -11.57 3.00
C ALA A 289 -9.69 -12.34 1.71
N ILE A 290 -10.78 -13.08 1.73
CA ILE A 290 -11.28 -13.86 0.60
C ILE A 290 -12.44 -13.10 -0.04
N PRO A 291 -12.28 -12.55 -1.28
CA PRO A 291 -13.35 -11.83 -1.96
C PRO A 291 -14.56 -12.72 -2.26
N LYS A 292 -15.76 -12.13 -2.32
CA LYS A 292 -17.04 -12.81 -2.57
C LYS A 292 -17.06 -13.68 -3.83
N TYR A 293 -16.29 -13.29 -4.84
CA TYR A 293 -16.25 -13.99 -6.12
C TYR A 293 -15.07 -14.97 -6.25
N ALA A 294 -14.37 -15.25 -5.14
CA ALA A 294 -13.31 -16.25 -5.08
C ALA A 294 -13.79 -17.63 -5.54
N ARG A 295 -12.93 -18.33 -6.27
CA ARG A 295 -13.24 -19.65 -6.82
C ARG A 295 -12.47 -20.79 -6.17
N ASN A 296 -11.45 -20.44 -5.38
CA ASN A 296 -10.62 -21.41 -4.68
C ASN A 296 -10.45 -21.04 -3.20
N VAL A 297 -11.57 -20.97 -2.49
CA VAL A 297 -11.63 -20.62 -1.05
C VAL A 297 -10.77 -21.58 -0.21
N LYS A 298 -10.73 -22.88 -0.57
CA LYS A 298 -9.89 -23.86 0.14
C LYS A 298 -8.42 -23.48 0.08
N ALA A 299 -7.86 -23.31 -1.12
CA ALA A 299 -6.45 -22.94 -1.27
C ALA A 299 -6.13 -21.57 -0.67
N ALA A 300 -7.07 -20.61 -0.78
CA ALA A 300 -6.96 -19.30 -0.15
C ALA A 300 -6.84 -19.40 1.38
N SER A 301 -7.69 -20.20 2.01
CA SER A 301 -7.64 -20.41 3.47
C SER A 301 -6.35 -21.14 3.90
N TYR A 302 -5.88 -22.12 3.12
CA TYR A 302 -4.60 -22.79 3.38
C TYR A 302 -3.41 -21.83 3.22
N PHE A 303 -3.45 -20.92 2.25
CA PHE A 303 -2.40 -19.91 2.06
C PHE A 303 -2.32 -18.96 3.26
N ILE A 304 -3.47 -18.48 3.74
CA ILE A 304 -3.55 -17.69 4.97
C ILE A 304 -2.94 -18.45 6.15
N ASN A 305 -3.36 -19.71 6.34
CA ASN A 305 -2.86 -20.54 7.42
C ASN A 305 -1.34 -20.78 7.32
N TYR A 306 -0.82 -20.99 6.12
CA TYR A 306 0.60 -21.17 5.85
C TYR A 306 1.41 -19.94 6.29
N LEU A 307 0.93 -18.73 5.99
CA LEU A 307 1.59 -17.48 6.37
C LEU A 307 1.56 -17.21 7.89
N CYS A 308 0.72 -17.91 8.65
CA CYS A 308 0.66 -17.80 10.12
C CYS A 308 1.65 -18.73 10.85
N GLN A 309 2.48 -19.51 10.13
CA GLN A 309 3.55 -20.27 10.74
C GLN A 309 4.68 -19.34 11.18
N PRO A 310 5.27 -19.51 12.38
CA PRO A 310 6.27 -18.58 12.90
C PRO A 310 7.51 -18.43 12.02
N ASP A 311 8.03 -19.53 11.46
CA ASP A 311 9.18 -19.54 10.55
C ASP A 311 8.89 -18.80 9.22
N ILE A 312 7.69 -18.99 8.66
CA ILE A 312 7.24 -18.30 7.46
C ILE A 312 7.04 -16.79 7.73
N ALA A 313 6.45 -16.45 8.87
CA ALA A 313 6.27 -15.07 9.30
C ALA A 313 7.62 -14.34 9.47
N LEU A 314 8.61 -14.99 10.09
CA LEU A 314 9.97 -14.44 10.26
C LEU A 314 10.63 -14.18 8.91
N ARG A 315 10.60 -15.14 7.98
CA ARG A 315 11.16 -14.96 6.64
C ARG A 315 10.52 -13.80 5.89
N ASN A 316 9.19 -13.66 5.96
CA ASN A 316 8.50 -12.53 5.38
C ASN A 316 8.96 -11.21 6.01
N MET A 317 9.07 -11.13 7.35
CA MET A 317 9.54 -9.93 8.04
C MET A 317 10.94 -9.53 7.61
N ASP A 318 11.86 -10.51 7.50
CA ASP A 318 13.25 -10.27 7.13
C ASP A 318 13.38 -9.80 5.66
N ALA A 319 12.53 -10.31 4.78
CA ALA A 319 12.54 -9.95 3.36
C ALA A 319 11.97 -8.56 3.09
N ILE A 320 10.93 -8.12 3.83
CA ILE A 320 10.17 -6.92 3.50
C ILE A 320 10.29 -5.77 4.52
N GLY A 321 10.92 -6.01 5.68
CA GLY A 321 11.10 -5.01 6.74
C GLY A 321 9.87 -4.74 7.61
N TYR A 322 8.70 -5.23 7.22
CA TYR A 322 7.44 -5.04 7.96
C TYR A 322 7.26 -6.06 9.06
N VAL A 323 6.38 -5.80 10.02
CA VAL A 323 6.13 -6.65 11.18
C VAL A 323 4.90 -7.51 10.97
N SER A 324 5.08 -8.83 11.12
CA SER A 324 3.98 -9.78 11.07
C SER A 324 3.03 -9.61 12.27
N ALA A 325 1.74 -9.87 12.02
CA ALA A 325 0.74 -9.97 13.09
C ALA A 325 0.89 -11.25 13.95
N VAL A 326 1.75 -12.18 13.56
CA VAL A 326 2.07 -13.39 14.35
C VAL A 326 2.86 -13.02 15.60
N ALA A 327 2.37 -13.45 16.77
CA ALA A 327 2.91 -13.10 18.10
C ALA A 327 3.19 -14.35 18.92
N THR A 328 4.15 -15.15 18.49
CA THR A 328 4.58 -16.35 19.22
C THR A 328 5.89 -16.09 19.97
N PRO A 329 6.21 -16.90 21.00
CA PRO A 329 7.51 -16.81 21.69
C PRO A 329 8.69 -16.92 20.73
N GLU A 330 8.61 -17.77 19.70
CA GLU A 330 9.67 -17.95 18.70
C GLU A 330 9.94 -16.66 17.92
N ILE A 331 8.89 -15.91 17.55
CA ILE A 331 9.04 -14.59 16.90
C ILE A 331 9.73 -13.61 17.86
N MET A 332 9.26 -13.55 19.10
CA MET A 332 9.85 -12.64 20.09
C MET A 332 11.34 -12.96 20.31
N GLU A 333 11.69 -14.21 20.56
CA GLU A 333 13.07 -14.65 20.78
C GLU A 333 13.98 -14.34 19.57
N ALA A 334 13.48 -14.57 18.35
CA ALA A 334 14.24 -14.30 17.12
C ALA A 334 14.50 -12.80 16.88
N LYS A 335 13.68 -11.92 17.47
CA LYS A 335 13.79 -10.47 17.29
C LYS A 335 14.43 -9.72 18.45
N ILE A 336 14.82 -10.41 19.52
CA ILE A 336 15.58 -9.82 20.63
C ILE A 336 16.97 -9.37 20.12
N ASP A 337 17.29 -8.12 20.37
CA ASP A 337 18.60 -7.52 20.10
C ASP A 337 19.18 -6.90 21.37
N THR A 338 20.09 -7.62 22.01
CA THR A 338 20.72 -7.21 23.28
C THR A 338 21.71 -6.07 23.10
N THR A 339 21.99 -5.62 21.87
CA THR A 339 22.84 -4.44 21.61
C THR A 339 22.08 -3.14 21.78
N LEU A 340 20.75 -3.18 21.77
CA LEU A 340 19.90 -2.02 22.01
C LEU A 340 19.94 -1.62 23.49
N GLU A 341 20.09 -0.32 23.74
CA GLU A 341 20.02 0.22 25.11
C GLU A 341 18.58 0.39 25.61
N GLN A 342 17.62 0.46 24.69
CA GLN A 342 16.21 0.73 24.98
C GLN A 342 15.45 -0.57 25.23
N PHE A 343 14.64 -0.56 26.30
CA PHE A 343 13.64 -1.59 26.59
C PHE A 343 12.23 -1.08 26.23
N SER A 344 11.41 -1.95 25.67
CA SER A 344 10.02 -1.67 25.28
C SER A 344 9.04 -2.59 26.03
N ASP A 345 7.88 -2.05 26.42
CA ASP A 345 6.76 -2.85 26.87
C ASP A 345 5.96 -3.34 25.66
N LEU A 346 6.14 -4.61 25.33
CA LEU A 346 5.46 -5.32 24.24
C LEU A 346 4.43 -6.35 24.75
N SER A 347 4.08 -6.29 26.04
CA SER A 347 3.13 -7.22 26.64
C SER A 347 1.72 -7.10 26.05
N TYR A 348 1.39 -5.97 25.41
CA TYR A 348 0.17 -5.80 24.65
C TYR A 348 0.10 -6.70 23.42
N PHE A 349 1.25 -6.96 22.78
CA PHE A 349 1.36 -7.72 21.53
C PHE A 349 1.67 -9.19 21.75
N PHE A 350 2.72 -9.51 22.51
CA PHE A 350 3.17 -10.90 22.78
C PHE A 350 2.52 -11.52 24.02
N GLY A 351 1.90 -10.73 24.89
CA GLY A 351 1.33 -11.21 26.13
C GLY A 351 2.25 -11.06 27.36
N PRO A 352 1.88 -11.70 28.48
CA PRO A 352 2.62 -11.59 29.73
C PRO A 352 4.08 -12.03 29.58
N GLY A 353 5.00 -11.28 30.22
CA GLY A 353 6.45 -11.56 30.16
C GLY A 353 7.22 -10.77 29.12
N ALA A 354 6.50 -10.00 28.25
CA ALA A 354 7.11 -9.10 27.26
C ALA A 354 7.03 -7.62 27.69
N ASP A 355 7.00 -7.34 28.98
CA ASP A 355 6.88 -5.99 29.55
C ASP A 355 8.21 -5.20 29.56
N SER A 356 9.34 -5.89 29.30
CA SER A 356 10.66 -5.25 29.24
C SER A 356 11.58 -6.06 28.32
N VAL A 357 11.50 -5.82 27.02
CA VAL A 357 12.28 -6.54 26.00
C VAL A 357 13.07 -5.55 25.13
N GLN A 358 14.25 -5.99 24.67
CA GLN A 358 15.12 -5.25 23.77
C GLN A 358 14.82 -5.74 22.34
N ILE A 359 13.93 -5.04 21.66
CA ILE A 359 13.56 -5.32 20.25
C ILE A 359 13.53 -3.98 19.52
N ASN A 360 13.78 -3.99 18.21
CA ASN A 360 13.75 -2.79 17.38
C ASN A 360 12.43 -2.00 17.58
N PRO A 361 12.49 -0.78 18.19
CA PRO A 361 11.30 -0.01 18.57
C PRO A 361 10.55 0.59 17.37
N ILE A 362 11.13 0.58 16.18
CA ILE A 362 10.47 1.00 14.94
C ILE A 362 9.51 -0.11 14.49
N GLN A 363 9.97 -1.36 14.55
CA GLN A 363 9.16 -2.53 14.21
C GLN A 363 8.12 -2.81 15.31
N TYR A 364 8.57 -2.84 16.55
CA TYR A 364 7.72 -3.13 17.72
C TYR A 364 7.71 -1.93 18.66
N PRO A 365 6.86 -0.93 18.40
CA PRO A 365 6.80 0.28 19.21
C PRO A 365 6.36 -0.03 20.65
N ASP A 366 6.95 0.69 21.62
CA ASP A 366 6.54 0.61 23.03
C ASP A 366 5.04 0.90 23.18
N ARG A 367 4.39 0.28 24.19
CA ARG A 367 2.97 0.46 24.51
C ARG A 367 2.55 1.94 24.49
N LYS A 368 3.35 2.83 25.09
CA LYS A 368 3.05 4.27 25.15
C LYS A 368 2.99 4.93 23.76
N VAL A 369 3.73 4.37 22.78
CA VAL A 369 3.66 4.85 21.40
C VAL A 369 2.36 4.40 20.76
N VAL A 370 2.00 3.13 20.93
CA VAL A 370 0.78 2.54 20.38
C VAL A 370 -0.48 3.20 20.95
N GLU A 371 -0.50 3.47 22.27
CA GLU A 371 -1.65 4.09 22.97
C GLU A 371 -1.98 5.51 22.47
N ARG A 372 -1.02 6.21 21.86
CA ARG A 372 -1.27 7.53 21.25
C ARG A 372 -1.55 7.46 19.73
N CYS A 373 -1.58 6.28 19.15
CA CYS A 373 -1.94 6.07 17.76
C CYS A 373 -3.39 5.65 17.60
N ALA A 374 -3.94 5.81 16.40
CA ALA A 374 -5.30 5.38 16.11
C ALA A 374 -5.39 4.75 14.71
N MET A 375 -6.31 3.84 14.57
CA MET A 375 -6.63 3.16 13.31
C MET A 375 -7.51 4.06 12.43
N ILE A 376 -7.23 4.08 11.14
CA ILE A 376 -8.07 4.75 10.15
C ILE A 376 -9.36 3.96 9.95
N ARG A 377 -10.51 4.67 9.88
CA ARG A 377 -11.83 4.09 9.65
C ARG A 377 -12.35 4.44 8.25
N ASP A 378 -13.27 3.65 7.76
CA ASP A 378 -13.94 3.92 6.47
C ASP A 378 -14.80 5.19 6.54
N PHE A 379 -14.53 6.17 5.68
CA PHE A 379 -15.30 7.41 5.57
C PHE A 379 -16.64 7.25 4.83
N GLY A 380 -16.95 6.04 4.34
CA GLY A 380 -18.19 5.78 3.61
C GLY A 380 -18.34 6.70 2.40
N ASP A 381 -19.53 7.30 2.25
CA ASP A 381 -19.87 8.18 1.12
C ASP A 381 -19.04 9.47 1.09
N ARG A 382 -18.40 9.86 2.21
CA ARG A 382 -17.55 11.06 2.25
C ARG A 382 -16.12 10.82 1.76
N THR A 383 -15.76 9.59 1.44
CA THR A 383 -14.45 9.27 0.83
C THR A 383 -14.21 10.08 -0.43
N GLU A 384 -15.23 10.26 -1.27
CA GLU A 384 -15.12 11.05 -2.50
C GLU A 384 -14.71 12.50 -2.23
N LEU A 385 -15.29 13.13 -1.20
CA LEU A 385 -14.94 14.50 -0.81
C LEU A 385 -13.48 14.65 -0.40
N VAL A 386 -12.94 13.64 0.31
CA VAL A 386 -11.53 13.65 0.73
C VAL A 386 -10.61 13.38 -0.46
N LEU A 387 -11.00 12.51 -1.41
CA LEU A 387 -10.27 12.30 -2.66
C LEU A 387 -10.25 13.55 -3.54
N GLU A 388 -11.37 14.26 -3.64
CA GLU A 388 -11.42 15.56 -4.33
C GLU A 388 -10.53 16.61 -3.66
N MET A 389 -10.56 16.69 -2.33
CA MET A 389 -9.66 17.54 -1.56
C MET A 389 -8.20 17.19 -1.86
N TRP A 390 -7.83 15.91 -1.81
CA TRP A 390 -6.49 15.45 -2.14
C TRP A 390 -6.07 15.81 -3.57
N SER A 391 -6.96 15.65 -4.53
CA SER A 391 -6.75 16.07 -5.92
C SER A 391 -6.46 17.57 -6.02
N ARG A 392 -7.21 18.43 -5.27
CA ARG A 392 -6.95 19.87 -5.23
C ARG A 392 -5.60 20.22 -4.60
N VAL A 393 -5.22 19.52 -3.51
CA VAL A 393 -3.91 19.69 -2.87
C VAL A 393 -2.78 19.37 -3.86
N LYS A 394 -2.89 18.25 -4.59
CA LYS A 394 -1.87 17.81 -5.56
C LYS A 394 -1.91 18.63 -6.85
N GLY A 395 -3.09 18.95 -7.37
CA GLY A 395 -3.31 19.55 -8.69
C GLY A 395 -2.79 20.97 -8.85
N ASP A 396 -2.69 21.75 -7.79
CA ASP A 396 -2.15 23.13 -7.82
C ASP A 396 -0.64 23.21 -8.21
N ASN A 397 -0.01 22.07 -8.54
CA ASN A 397 1.37 22.04 -9.06
C ASN A 397 1.48 22.35 -10.56
N LEU A 398 0.40 22.32 -11.31
CA LEU A 398 0.41 22.75 -12.70
C LEU A 398 0.37 24.28 -12.73
N ASN A 399 1.55 24.91 -12.69
CA ASN A 399 1.69 26.34 -12.94
C ASN A 399 0.94 26.68 -14.24
N THR A 400 0.01 27.63 -14.18
CA THR A 400 -0.78 28.09 -15.34
C THR A 400 0.12 28.38 -16.54
N GLY A 401 1.36 28.84 -16.32
CA GLY A 401 2.36 29.03 -17.36
C GLY A 401 2.79 27.73 -18.06
N ILE A 402 2.92 26.61 -17.34
CA ILE A 402 3.25 25.30 -17.94
C ILE A 402 2.06 24.80 -18.78
N VAL A 403 0.84 24.95 -18.29
CA VAL A 403 -0.38 24.58 -19.03
C VAL A 403 -0.48 25.40 -20.32
N LEU A 404 -0.27 26.71 -20.25
CA LEU A 404 -0.25 27.61 -21.42
C LEU A 404 0.87 27.23 -22.39
N LEU A 405 2.06 26.88 -21.91
CA LEU A 405 3.17 26.43 -22.73
C LEU A 405 2.83 25.14 -23.50
N ILE A 406 2.22 24.17 -22.83
CA ILE A 406 1.76 22.91 -23.43
C ILE A 406 0.75 23.20 -24.56
N PHE A 407 -0.26 24.05 -24.29
CA PHE A 407 -1.24 24.44 -25.31
C PHE A 407 -0.59 25.22 -26.47
N ALA A 408 0.39 26.07 -26.20
CA ALA A 408 1.13 26.78 -27.24
C ALA A 408 1.91 25.83 -28.14
N VAL A 409 2.61 24.84 -27.57
CA VAL A 409 3.33 23.80 -28.32
C VAL A 409 2.39 22.98 -29.20
N PHE A 410 1.25 22.52 -28.64
CA PHE A 410 0.24 21.81 -29.44
C PHE A 410 -0.36 22.68 -30.54
N GLY A 411 -0.61 23.96 -30.27
CA GLY A 411 -1.07 24.93 -31.28
C GLY A 411 -0.08 25.11 -32.42
N ILE A 412 1.21 25.26 -32.12
CA ILE A 412 2.28 25.36 -33.13
C ILE A 412 2.37 24.09 -33.97
N LEU A 413 2.33 22.92 -33.35
CA LEU A 413 2.35 21.62 -34.05
C LEU A 413 1.13 21.47 -34.98
N PHE A 414 -0.06 21.87 -34.50
CA PHE A 414 -1.27 21.84 -35.31
C PHE A 414 -1.16 22.74 -36.54
N VAL A 415 -0.73 24.00 -36.36
CA VAL A 415 -0.51 24.95 -37.47
C VAL A 415 0.51 24.41 -38.45
N TRP A 416 1.61 23.81 -37.98
CA TRP A 416 2.63 23.19 -38.82
C TRP A 416 2.08 22.03 -39.66
N ILE A 417 1.28 21.12 -39.05
CA ILE A 417 0.62 20.02 -39.73
C ILE A 417 -0.32 20.52 -40.84
N VAL A 418 -1.15 21.52 -40.50
CA VAL A 418 -2.09 22.12 -41.47
C VAL A 418 -1.32 22.78 -42.63
N TRP A 419 -0.28 23.55 -42.32
CA TRP A 419 0.57 24.20 -43.31
C TRP A 419 1.24 23.18 -44.23
N LYS A 420 1.78 22.09 -43.68
CA LYS A 420 2.38 20.97 -44.43
C LYS A 420 1.36 20.30 -45.35
N ARG A 421 0.14 20.05 -44.89
CA ARG A 421 -0.94 19.50 -45.75
C ARG A 421 -1.31 20.45 -46.89
N ILE A 422 -1.45 21.73 -46.62
CA ILE A 422 -1.74 22.74 -47.66
C ILE A 422 -0.60 22.82 -48.67
N SER A 423 0.64 22.80 -48.21
CA SER A 423 1.82 22.82 -49.07
C SER A 423 1.86 21.60 -50.02
N ILE A 424 1.65 20.42 -49.50
CA ILE A 424 1.57 19.17 -50.31
C ILE A 424 0.42 19.23 -51.30
N TYR A 425 -0.73 19.73 -50.91
CA TYR A 425 -1.88 19.92 -51.80
C TYR A 425 -1.56 20.90 -52.94
N LYS A 426 -0.91 22.03 -52.64
CA LYS A 426 -0.47 23.02 -53.64
C LYS A 426 0.57 22.42 -54.61
N GLN A 427 1.50 21.61 -54.12
CA GLN A 427 2.49 20.91 -54.96
C GLN A 427 1.82 19.89 -55.92
N LYS A 428 0.88 19.08 -55.42
CA LYS A 428 0.12 18.13 -56.27
C LYS A 428 -0.68 18.83 -57.35
N LYS A 429 -1.30 20.00 -57.03
CA LYS A 429 -2.07 20.80 -57.98
C LYS A 429 -1.17 21.45 -59.06
N ARG A 430 0.07 21.86 -58.71
CA ARG A 430 1.08 22.37 -59.66
C ARG A 430 1.58 21.25 -60.59
N HIS A 431 1.82 20.02 -60.10
CA HIS A 431 2.20 18.86 -60.88
C HIS A 431 1.12 18.45 -61.88
N HIS A 432 -0.14 18.45 -61.48
CA HIS A 432 -1.27 18.15 -62.36
C HIS A 432 -1.46 19.22 -63.46
N ARG A 433 -1.22 20.49 -63.18
CA ARG A 433 -1.27 21.59 -64.19
C ARG A 433 -0.09 21.46 -65.19
N ARG A 434 1.12 21.09 -64.75
CA ARG A 434 2.25 20.84 -65.65
C ARG A 434 2.01 19.65 -66.58
N ARG A 435 1.51 18.55 -66.11
CA ARG A 435 1.16 17.37 -66.90
C ARG A 435 0.08 17.63 -67.96
N ARG A 436 -0.88 18.51 -67.69
CA ARG A 436 -1.89 18.95 -68.67
C ARG A 436 -1.34 19.87 -69.74
N ARG A 437 -0.25 20.67 -69.48
CA ARG A 437 0.40 21.51 -70.48
C ARG A 437 1.34 20.77 -71.42
N ILE A 438 1.85 19.59 -71.03
CA ILE A 438 2.73 18.76 -71.86
C ILE A 438 1.91 17.81 -72.76
N ARG A 439 0.62 17.63 -72.50
CA ARG A 439 -0.28 16.81 -73.33
C ARG A 439 -1.14 17.61 -74.33
N ARG A 440 -0.95 18.92 -74.42
CA ARG A 440 -1.42 19.78 -75.49
C ARG A 440 -0.21 20.23 -76.34
#